data_37fefda68cbf4774383f6a33ff34ecc7
#
_entry.id   37fefda68cbf4774383f6a33ff34ecc7
#
_cell.length_a   1.000
_cell.length_b   1.000
_cell.length_c   1.000
_cell.angle_alpha   90.00
_cell.angle_beta   90.00
_cell.angle_gamma   90.00
#
_symmetry.space_group_name_H-M   'P 1'
#
loop_
_entity.id
_entity.type
_entity.pdbx_description
1 polymer ?
#
loop_
_entity_poly.entity_id
_entity_poly.type
_entity_poly.pdbx_seq_one_letter_code
_entity_poly.pdbx_strand_id
1 'polypeptide(L)'
;MVSAKQAHDYVFGYSIMYDVSDRGGGKPRRVVSMFQGTNWFDGKSIDRGAPFGPFIVPKEFLPNFNNLHLVTRINGVVKQDARTSDLIWDEGHMIQFITSIMTLYPGDIISTGTPSGTGAERNEFLKAGDVVEIEIEGIGKLRTPIDNGRGPATAQ
;
A
#
# COMPACT_ATOMS: atom_id res chain seq x y z
N MET A 1 -20.05 -7.35 12.67
CA MET A 1 -19.86 -7.41 11.20
C MET A 1 -20.65 -6.28 10.56
N VAL A 2 -20.00 -5.49 9.74
CA VAL A 2 -20.61 -4.39 8.97
C VAL A 2 -21.03 -4.95 7.61
N SER A 3 -22.22 -4.61 7.12
CA SER A 3 -22.61 -5.01 5.77
C SER A 3 -21.89 -4.18 4.70
N ALA A 4 -21.68 -4.73 3.50
CA ALA A 4 -21.03 -4.00 2.41
C ALA A 4 -21.74 -2.68 2.07
N LYS A 5 -23.08 -2.63 2.18
CA LYS A 5 -23.86 -1.41 1.93
C LYS A 5 -23.64 -0.31 2.96
N GLN A 6 -23.32 -0.66 4.20
CA GLN A 6 -23.10 0.29 5.30
C GLN A 6 -21.62 0.65 5.49
N ALA A 7 -20.73 -0.09 4.86
CA ALA A 7 -19.29 0.00 5.09
C ALA A 7 -18.75 1.42 4.87
N HIS A 8 -19.19 2.09 3.81
CA HIS A 8 -18.77 3.44 3.49
C HIS A 8 -19.08 4.47 4.60
N ASP A 9 -20.10 4.25 5.42
CA ASP A 9 -20.44 5.14 6.54
C ASP A 9 -19.34 5.17 7.60
N TYR A 10 -18.56 4.08 7.69
CA TYR A 10 -17.45 3.93 8.65
C TYR A 10 -16.08 4.37 8.09
N VAL A 11 -15.99 4.70 6.81
CA VAL A 11 -14.76 5.22 6.22
C VAL A 11 -14.64 6.70 6.55
N PHE A 12 -13.50 7.10 7.11
CA PHE A 12 -13.17 8.49 7.32
C PHE A 12 -12.65 9.16 6.04
N GLY A 13 -11.78 8.49 5.32
CA GLY A 13 -11.17 9.05 4.11
C GLY A 13 -10.12 8.14 3.50
N TYR A 14 -9.42 8.68 2.52
CA TYR A 14 -8.49 7.94 1.68
C TYR A 14 -7.11 8.60 1.66
N SER A 15 -6.09 7.78 1.49
CA SER A 15 -4.71 8.22 1.37
C SER A 15 -3.94 7.27 0.47
N ILE A 16 -2.70 7.61 0.18
CA ILE A 16 -1.78 6.73 -0.54
C ILE A 16 -0.94 5.97 0.47
N MET A 17 -0.83 4.65 0.30
CA MET A 17 0.10 3.83 1.05
C MET A 17 1.02 3.09 0.07
N TYR A 18 2.31 3.17 0.32
CA TYR A 18 3.29 2.36 -0.40
C TYR A 18 3.60 1.10 0.41
N ASP A 19 3.05 -0.03 -0.05
CA ASP A 19 3.24 -1.33 0.58
C ASP A 19 4.58 -1.93 0.15
N VAL A 20 5.65 -1.52 0.84
CA VAL A 20 6.99 -2.06 0.62
C VAL A 20 7.02 -3.52 1.04
N SER A 21 7.57 -4.36 0.17
CA SER A 21 7.60 -5.81 0.42
C SER A 21 9.03 -6.33 0.27
N ASP A 22 9.54 -6.93 1.33
CA ASP A 22 10.79 -7.71 1.25
C ASP A 22 10.47 -9.09 0.67
N ARG A 23 11.08 -9.40 -0.45
CA ARG A 23 10.91 -10.68 -1.17
C ARG A 23 12.08 -11.64 -0.95
N GLY A 24 12.93 -11.37 0.04
CA GLY A 24 14.07 -12.24 0.39
C GLY A 24 15.31 -12.03 -0.46
N GLY A 25 15.37 -10.99 -1.27
CA GLY A 25 16.49 -10.70 -2.15
C GLY A 25 17.83 -10.53 -1.42
N GLY A 26 18.70 -11.51 -1.50
CA GLY A 26 20.12 -11.36 -1.19
C GLY A 26 20.55 -11.44 0.28
N LYS A 27 19.69 -11.79 1.22
CA LYS A 27 20.05 -11.98 2.63
C LYS A 27 20.08 -13.45 3.01
N PRO A 28 21.25 -14.08 3.21
CA PRO A 28 21.38 -15.54 3.41
C PRO A 28 20.75 -16.07 4.72
N ARG A 29 20.20 -15.22 5.59
CA ARG A 29 19.65 -15.61 6.89
C ARG A 29 18.15 -15.36 7.05
N ARG A 30 17.48 -14.77 6.08
CA ARG A 30 16.05 -14.47 6.18
C ARG A 30 15.33 -15.17 5.02
N VAL A 31 14.67 -16.26 5.34
CA VAL A 31 13.75 -16.89 4.39
C VAL A 31 12.48 -16.05 4.37
N VAL A 32 12.56 -14.89 3.77
CA VAL A 32 11.40 -14.05 3.50
C VAL A 32 10.97 -14.35 2.09
N SER A 33 10.12 -15.30 1.91
CA SER A 33 9.61 -15.60 0.59
C SER A 33 8.12 -15.71 0.60
N MET A 34 7.47 -14.70 0.11
CA MET A 34 6.06 -14.80 -0.25
C MET A 34 5.81 -15.85 -1.35
N PHE A 35 6.83 -16.18 -2.14
CA PHE A 35 6.76 -17.18 -3.21
C PHE A 35 7.10 -18.60 -2.74
N GLN A 36 7.80 -18.73 -1.61
CA GLN A 36 8.16 -20.04 -1.05
C GLN A 36 7.30 -20.43 0.17
N GLY A 37 6.15 -19.79 0.30
CA GLY A 37 5.11 -20.23 1.23
C GLY A 37 5.34 -19.83 2.68
N THR A 38 6.08 -18.76 2.99
CA THR A 38 6.50 -18.64 4.34
C THR A 38 6.03 -17.43 5.11
N ASN A 39 6.60 -16.29 5.08
CA ASN A 39 6.34 -15.40 6.18
C ASN A 39 5.91 -14.01 5.70
N TRP A 40 4.61 -13.81 5.59
CA TRP A 40 4.04 -12.51 5.26
C TRP A 40 4.41 -11.44 6.28
N PHE A 41 4.48 -11.81 7.56
CA PHE A 41 4.85 -10.88 8.61
C PHE A 41 6.26 -10.32 8.36
N ASP A 42 7.25 -11.17 8.15
CA ASP A 42 8.62 -10.73 7.88
C ASP A 42 8.76 -9.92 6.58
N GLY A 43 7.95 -10.25 5.58
CA GLY A 43 7.98 -9.57 4.29
C GLY A 43 7.30 -8.20 4.26
N LYS A 44 6.39 -7.95 5.19
CA LYS A 44 5.56 -6.73 5.23
C LYS A 44 5.84 -5.85 6.45
N SER A 45 6.26 -6.44 7.57
CA SER A 45 6.45 -5.73 8.84
C SER A 45 7.88 -5.28 9.02
N ILE A 46 8.40 -4.55 8.04
CA ILE A 46 9.73 -3.96 8.08
C ILE A 46 9.65 -2.49 8.52
N ASP A 47 10.66 -2.03 9.22
CA ASP A 47 10.75 -0.62 9.61
C ASP A 47 10.65 0.28 8.39
N ARG A 48 9.79 1.30 8.45
CA ARG A 48 9.51 2.22 7.34
C ARG A 48 8.92 1.54 6.09
N GLY A 49 8.38 0.33 6.23
CA GLY A 49 7.84 -0.47 5.13
C GLY A 49 6.46 -0.03 4.63
N ALA A 50 5.82 0.93 5.28
CA ALA A 50 4.50 1.44 4.88
C ALA A 50 4.47 2.98 4.86
N PRO A 51 5.23 3.65 3.98
CA PRO A 51 5.08 5.08 3.76
C PRO A 51 3.62 5.42 3.44
N PHE A 52 3.09 6.42 4.14
CA PHE A 52 1.69 6.78 4.09
C PHE A 52 1.52 8.30 3.95
N GLY A 53 0.62 8.76 3.11
CA GLY A 53 0.38 10.17 2.87
C GLY A 53 0.10 10.49 1.40
N PRO A 54 0.25 11.78 0.99
CA PRO A 54 0.81 12.91 1.77
C PRO A 54 -0.10 13.39 2.89
N PHE A 55 -1.39 13.16 2.78
CA PHE A 55 -2.43 13.47 3.78
C PHE A 55 -3.63 12.52 3.59
N ILE A 56 -4.57 12.55 4.51
CA ILE A 56 -5.84 11.85 4.37
C ILE A 56 -6.86 12.83 3.78
N VAL A 57 -7.48 12.46 2.68
CA VAL A 57 -8.62 13.22 2.10
C VAL A 57 -9.90 12.63 2.68
N PRO A 58 -10.68 13.40 3.46
CA PRO A 58 -11.98 12.92 3.93
C PRO A 58 -12.88 12.53 2.76
N LYS A 59 -13.69 11.49 2.95
CA LYS A 59 -14.51 10.91 1.87
C LYS A 59 -15.46 11.93 1.21
N GLU A 60 -15.91 12.92 1.96
CA GLU A 60 -16.80 13.98 1.49
C GLU A 60 -16.17 14.83 0.36
N PHE A 61 -14.84 14.90 0.32
CA PHE A 61 -14.08 15.63 -0.70
C PHE A 61 -13.61 14.74 -1.85
N LEU A 62 -13.94 13.45 -1.82
CA LEU A 62 -13.53 12.49 -2.85
C LEU A 62 -14.71 11.64 -3.33
N PRO A 63 -15.76 12.25 -3.90
CA PRO A 63 -16.99 11.54 -4.26
C PRO A 63 -16.79 10.42 -5.29
N ASN A 64 -15.71 10.48 -6.07
CA ASN A 64 -15.40 9.49 -7.11
C ASN A 64 -14.32 8.49 -6.66
N PHE A 65 -14.19 8.24 -5.35
CA PHE A 65 -13.13 7.37 -4.78
C PHE A 65 -13.00 6.00 -5.46
N ASN A 66 -14.07 5.51 -6.06
CA ASN A 66 -14.13 4.22 -6.75
C ASN A 66 -13.69 4.25 -8.22
N ASN A 67 -13.23 5.40 -8.74
CA ASN A 67 -12.75 5.52 -10.12
C ASN A 67 -11.61 6.57 -10.25
N LEU A 68 -10.69 6.57 -9.32
CA LEU A 68 -9.53 7.45 -9.34
C LEU A 68 -8.41 6.87 -10.20
N HIS A 69 -7.72 7.72 -10.95
CA HIS A 69 -6.51 7.31 -11.68
C HIS A 69 -5.33 7.18 -10.71
N LEU A 70 -4.61 6.07 -10.79
CA LEU A 70 -3.44 5.75 -9.99
C LEU A 70 -2.24 5.51 -10.91
N VAL A 71 -1.15 6.19 -10.64
CA VAL A 71 0.12 5.99 -11.38
C VAL A 71 1.27 5.84 -10.39
N THR A 72 2.04 4.76 -10.55
CA THR A 72 3.30 4.57 -9.83
C THR A 72 4.47 4.72 -10.78
N ARG A 73 5.46 5.53 -10.38
CA ARG A 73 6.71 5.73 -11.12
C ARG A 73 7.90 5.34 -10.25
N ILE A 74 8.91 4.74 -10.88
CA ILE A 74 10.21 4.53 -10.27
C ILE A 74 11.23 5.29 -11.12
N ASN A 75 11.94 6.24 -10.50
CA ASN A 75 12.89 7.13 -11.18
C ASN A 75 12.27 7.82 -12.41
N GLY A 76 11.01 8.24 -12.31
CA GLY A 76 10.26 8.87 -13.39
C GLY A 76 9.63 7.93 -14.41
N VAL A 77 10.00 6.64 -14.41
CA VAL A 77 9.45 5.63 -15.34
C VAL A 77 8.16 5.05 -14.78
N VAL A 78 7.07 5.10 -15.53
CA VAL A 78 5.79 4.52 -15.16
C VAL A 78 5.92 3.00 -15.03
N LYS A 79 5.49 2.48 -13.90
CA LYS A 79 5.50 1.06 -13.56
C LYS A 79 4.11 0.49 -13.34
N GLN A 80 3.20 1.29 -12.81
CA GLN A 80 1.78 0.95 -12.68
C GLN A 80 0.96 2.13 -13.20
N ASP A 81 -0.11 1.82 -13.90
CA ASP A 81 -1.09 2.77 -14.42
C ASP A 81 -2.44 2.07 -14.41
N ALA A 82 -3.35 2.50 -13.54
CA ALA A 82 -4.60 1.80 -13.27
C ALA A 82 -5.65 2.76 -12.70
N ARG A 83 -6.85 2.23 -12.47
CA ARG A 83 -7.92 2.95 -11.77
C ARG A 83 -8.39 2.19 -10.55
N THR A 84 -8.91 2.90 -9.55
CA THR A 84 -9.50 2.26 -8.38
C THR A 84 -10.76 1.44 -8.73
N SER A 85 -11.37 1.68 -9.88
CA SER A 85 -12.44 0.84 -10.44
C SER A 85 -11.99 -0.56 -10.87
N ASP A 86 -10.68 -0.78 -10.99
CA ASP A 86 -10.12 -2.08 -11.40
C ASP A 86 -9.98 -3.05 -10.22
N LEU A 87 -10.34 -2.62 -9.01
CA LEU A 87 -10.38 -3.47 -7.83
C LEU A 87 -11.34 -4.65 -8.04
N ILE A 88 -10.88 -5.88 -7.76
CA ILE A 88 -11.70 -7.10 -7.82
C ILE A 88 -12.79 -7.07 -6.77
N TRP A 89 -12.45 -6.63 -5.55
CA TRP A 89 -13.37 -6.42 -4.45
C TRP A 89 -13.42 -4.93 -4.12
N ASP A 90 -14.61 -4.40 -4.05
CA ASP A 90 -14.80 -3.02 -3.62
C ASP A 90 -14.57 -2.84 -2.12
N GLU A 91 -14.48 -1.59 -1.70
CA GLU A 91 -14.30 -1.18 -0.30
C GLU A 91 -15.33 -1.84 0.64
N GLY A 92 -16.59 -1.88 0.22
CA GLY A 92 -17.66 -2.41 1.02
C GLY A 92 -17.48 -3.89 1.35
N HIS A 93 -17.13 -4.68 0.35
CA HIS A 93 -16.87 -6.11 0.52
C HIS A 93 -15.61 -6.37 1.35
N MET A 94 -14.56 -5.57 1.18
CA MET A 94 -13.35 -5.68 1.99
C MET A 94 -13.65 -5.43 3.48
N ILE A 95 -14.37 -4.35 3.81
CA ILE A 95 -14.74 -4.03 5.18
C ILE A 95 -15.68 -5.08 5.78
N GLN A 96 -16.66 -5.56 5.00
CA GLN A 96 -17.54 -6.65 5.42
C GLN A 96 -16.73 -7.90 5.79
N PHE A 97 -15.79 -8.29 4.94
CA PHE A 97 -14.94 -9.46 5.19
C PHE A 97 -14.09 -9.26 6.45
N ILE A 98 -13.38 -8.16 6.58
CA ILE A 98 -12.53 -7.89 7.74
C ILE A 98 -13.34 -7.88 9.03
N THR A 99 -14.50 -7.21 9.05
CA THR A 99 -15.35 -7.13 10.24
C THR A 99 -16.09 -8.42 10.57
N SER A 100 -16.07 -9.42 9.69
CA SER A 100 -16.51 -10.78 10.02
C SER A 100 -15.50 -11.54 10.90
N ILE A 101 -14.23 -11.10 10.90
CA ILE A 101 -13.12 -11.76 11.59
C ILE A 101 -12.71 -10.97 12.83
N MET A 102 -12.66 -9.64 12.74
CA MET A 102 -12.12 -8.79 13.79
C MET A 102 -12.91 -7.48 13.91
N THR A 103 -12.78 -6.81 15.06
CA THR A 103 -13.31 -5.45 15.25
C THR A 103 -12.31 -4.44 14.70
N LEU A 104 -12.82 -3.51 13.90
CA LEU A 104 -12.07 -2.33 13.47
C LEU A 104 -12.37 -1.15 14.41
N TYR A 105 -11.37 -0.35 14.65
CA TYR A 105 -11.45 0.85 15.50
C TYR A 105 -11.13 2.11 14.68
N PRO A 106 -11.59 3.29 15.15
CA PRO A 106 -11.16 4.56 14.56
C PRO A 106 -9.63 4.68 14.55
N GLY A 107 -9.06 4.97 13.38
CA GLY A 107 -7.62 5.01 13.16
C GLY A 107 -7.02 3.77 12.50
N ASP A 108 -7.78 2.69 12.38
CA ASP A 108 -7.32 1.54 11.61
C ASP A 108 -7.21 1.88 10.12
N ILE A 109 -6.16 1.35 9.49
CA ILE A 109 -5.86 1.57 8.07
C ILE A 109 -5.99 0.24 7.32
N ILE A 110 -6.74 0.27 6.23
CA ILE A 110 -6.91 -0.89 5.34
C ILE A 110 -6.14 -0.62 4.05
N SER A 111 -5.16 -1.48 3.77
CA SER A 111 -4.50 -1.51 2.46
C SER A 111 -5.36 -2.32 1.49
N THR A 112 -5.84 -1.66 0.43
CA THR A 112 -6.80 -2.23 -0.51
C THR A 112 -6.16 -3.03 -1.65
N GLY A 113 -4.85 -3.19 -1.62
CA GLY A 113 -4.12 -3.94 -2.64
C GLY A 113 -3.41 -3.06 -3.66
N THR A 114 -2.88 -3.69 -4.70
CA THR A 114 -2.06 -3.03 -5.72
C THR A 114 -2.41 -3.57 -7.11
N PRO A 115 -2.40 -2.73 -8.15
CA PRO A 115 -2.58 -3.18 -9.54
C PRO A 115 -1.35 -3.94 -10.03
N SER A 116 -1.45 -4.52 -11.22
CA SER A 116 -0.31 -5.14 -11.93
C SER A 116 0.85 -4.17 -12.13
N GLY A 117 2.03 -4.69 -12.41
CA GLY A 117 3.26 -3.92 -12.59
C GLY A 117 4.09 -3.81 -11.32
N THR A 118 3.96 -4.75 -10.40
CA THR A 118 4.83 -4.85 -9.23
C THR A 118 6.26 -5.27 -9.63
N GLY A 119 7.24 -4.91 -8.79
CA GLY A 119 8.63 -5.30 -9.04
C GLY A 119 8.81 -6.81 -9.10
N ALA A 120 8.06 -7.56 -8.31
CA ALA A 120 8.11 -9.02 -8.30
C ALA A 120 7.65 -9.64 -9.62
N GLU A 121 6.58 -9.11 -10.24
CA GLU A 121 6.09 -9.57 -11.55
C GLU A 121 7.11 -9.34 -12.66
N ARG A 122 7.90 -8.28 -12.57
CA ARG A 122 8.90 -7.91 -13.56
C ARG A 122 10.30 -8.37 -13.22
N ASN A 123 10.50 -9.01 -12.08
CA ASN A 123 11.81 -9.34 -11.52
C ASN A 123 12.73 -8.11 -11.40
N GLU A 124 12.13 -6.95 -11.07
CA GLU A 124 12.81 -5.69 -10.84
C GLU A 124 12.70 -5.32 -9.36
N PHE A 125 13.81 -5.17 -8.68
CA PHE A 125 13.83 -4.84 -7.26
C PHE A 125 14.45 -3.47 -7.03
N LEU A 126 13.91 -2.78 -6.02
CA LEU A 126 14.40 -1.47 -5.63
C LEU A 126 15.80 -1.55 -5.01
N LYS A 127 16.57 -0.52 -5.21
CA LYS A 127 17.89 -0.33 -4.63
C LYS A 127 18.02 1.06 -4.03
N ALA A 128 18.98 1.24 -3.16
CA ALA A 128 19.28 2.55 -2.58
C ALA A 128 19.55 3.58 -3.68
N GLY A 129 18.99 4.77 -3.53
CA GLY A 129 19.02 5.84 -4.50
C GLY A 129 17.80 5.88 -5.44
N ASP A 130 17.01 4.82 -5.52
CA ASP A 130 15.75 4.86 -6.26
C ASP A 130 14.75 5.78 -5.58
N VAL A 131 13.85 6.33 -6.38
CA VAL A 131 12.73 7.16 -5.91
C VAL A 131 11.43 6.57 -6.44
N VAL A 132 10.54 6.22 -5.53
CA VAL A 132 9.18 5.78 -5.85
C VAL A 132 8.24 6.97 -5.70
N GLU A 133 7.44 7.22 -6.71
CA GLU A 133 6.38 8.23 -6.69
C GLU A 133 5.06 7.56 -7.02
N ILE A 134 4.08 7.71 -6.13
CA ILE A 134 2.71 7.23 -6.33
C ILE A 134 1.80 8.45 -6.35
N GLU A 135 1.04 8.58 -7.42
CA GLU A 135 0.09 9.66 -7.61
C GLU A 135 -1.30 9.08 -7.77
N ILE A 136 -2.24 9.59 -6.97
CA ILE A 136 -3.66 9.23 -7.08
C ILE A 136 -4.47 10.50 -7.26
N GLU A 137 -5.32 10.48 -8.28
CA GLU A 137 -6.23 11.57 -8.62
C GLU A 137 -7.04 12.01 -7.38
N GLY A 138 -7.08 13.31 -7.10
CA GLY A 138 -7.79 13.88 -5.96
C GLY A 138 -7.12 13.69 -4.59
N ILE A 139 -6.09 12.81 -4.47
CA ILE A 139 -5.36 12.61 -3.21
C ILE A 139 -3.99 13.31 -3.24
N GLY A 140 -3.29 13.26 -4.38
CA GLY A 140 -1.98 13.90 -4.52
C GLY A 140 -0.86 12.91 -4.82
N LYS A 141 0.35 13.23 -4.38
CA LYS A 141 1.55 12.47 -4.69
C LYS A 141 2.33 12.12 -3.42
N LEU A 142 2.58 10.84 -3.23
CA LEU A 142 3.51 10.32 -2.23
C LEU A 142 4.85 10.04 -2.90
N ARG A 143 5.91 10.66 -2.40
CA ARG A 143 7.28 10.47 -2.89
C ARG A 143 8.14 9.81 -1.81
N THR A 144 8.68 8.64 -2.12
CA THR A 144 9.45 7.82 -1.19
C THR A 144 10.85 7.56 -1.76
N PRO A 145 11.89 8.19 -1.24
CA PRO A 145 13.26 7.82 -1.56
C PRO A 145 13.61 6.48 -0.88
N ILE A 146 14.34 5.65 -1.59
CA ILE A 146 14.82 4.35 -1.08
C ILE A 146 16.25 4.52 -0.58
N ASP A 147 16.47 4.11 0.65
CA ASP A 147 17.81 4.13 1.27
C ASP A 147 18.29 2.71 1.63
N ASN A 148 19.50 2.61 2.17
CA ASN A 148 20.11 1.34 2.58
C ASN A 148 19.56 0.79 3.91
N GLY A 149 18.48 1.37 4.44
CA GLY A 149 17.85 0.88 5.68
C GLY A 149 18.80 0.95 6.88
N ARG A 150 19.56 2.01 7.04
CA ARG A 150 20.20 2.28 8.32
C ARG A 150 19.09 2.44 9.34
N GLY A 151 19.06 1.57 10.33
CA GLY A 151 18.11 1.59 11.43
C GLY A 151 17.97 3.00 12.02
N PRO A 152 16.98 3.23 12.88
CA PRO A 152 16.83 4.51 13.53
C PRO A 152 18.17 4.92 14.09
N ALA A 153 18.58 6.17 13.86
CA ALA A 153 19.72 6.72 14.54
C ALA A 153 19.47 6.45 16.02
N THR A 154 20.28 5.58 16.62
CA THR A 154 20.26 5.38 18.07
C THR A 154 20.40 6.77 18.66
N ALA A 155 19.34 7.25 19.33
CA ALA A 155 19.41 8.46 20.11
C ALA A 155 20.57 8.23 21.11
N GLN A 156 21.65 8.96 20.90
CA GLN A 156 22.76 9.05 21.85
C GLN A 156 22.31 9.91 23.04
#